data_157524e0642430bb7b188efd96cfb957
#
_entry.id   157524e0642430bb7b188efd96cfb957
#
_cell.length_a   1.000
_cell.length_b   1.000
_cell.length_c   1.000
_cell.angle_alpha   90.00
_cell.angle_beta   90.00
_cell.angle_gamma   90.00
#
_symmetry.space_group_name_H-M   'P 1'
#
loop_
_entity.id
_entity.type
_entity.pdbx_description
1 polymer ?
#
loop_
_entity_poly.entity_id
_entity_poly.type
_entity_poly.pdbx_seq_one_letter_code
_entity_poly.pdbx_strand_id
1 'polypeptide(L)'
;MKNRKDNGQGFGELAENIYFILLPLLCIASLMRGCGARSAQIPEAEYQAASEQQYVTEEPAQSAEPEEAETPEDKTYETVQEEVQAVESENTAQETESAPETPVRSAAERRNPYDPEKFSYMDEDSENITYLDENYEALQGIDVSDHQGVIDWNAVADAGYDFVFVRVGFRGYGEEGTLNEDAMAIEYMQDAEKAGLEVGAYFFSQAVDEEEAAEEARFAADIVKRSGVKMTLPLVYDPELAGGSKGRANNLSRDQVCSNARAFRRAAEEELHCKVALYTNLFWENTYFDVETLDQFEIWYADYEPVPQTNYTFTWWQYTETGSVPGIKGAMDLNLWIKRVD
;
A
#
# COMPACT_ATOMS: atom_id res chain seq x y z
N MET A 1 42.62 16.82 63.86
CA MET A 1 42.18 18.23 63.89
C MET A 1 41.25 18.38 62.66
N LYS A 2 39.96 18.45 62.87
CA LYS A 2 39.05 19.58 62.59
C LYS A 2 39.05 20.01 61.14
N ASN A 3 37.96 20.12 60.37
CA ASN A 3 36.49 20.30 60.52
C ASN A 3 35.95 20.27 59.08
N ARG A 4 34.88 19.54 58.72
CA ARG A 4 33.46 19.95 58.70
C ARG A 4 33.12 21.24 57.94
N LYS A 5 32.31 21.07 56.84
CA LYS A 5 30.96 21.61 56.62
C LYS A 5 30.62 21.40 55.14
N ASP A 6 29.65 20.62 54.76
CA ASP A 6 28.18 20.75 54.69
C ASP A 6 27.66 21.90 53.83
N ASN A 7 26.71 21.47 53.02
CA ASN A 7 25.53 22.09 52.38
C ASN A 7 25.65 22.25 50.86
N GLY A 8 24.69 21.92 50.07
CA GLY A 8 23.31 21.47 50.29
C GLY A 8 22.59 21.37 48.96
N GLN A 9 21.70 20.46 48.89
CA GLN A 9 20.44 20.38 48.19
C GLN A 9 20.24 21.07 46.83
N GLY A 10 19.80 20.28 45.85
CA GLY A 10 19.07 20.69 44.69
C GLY A 10 18.40 19.48 44.05
N PHE A 11 17.26 19.09 44.60
CA PHE A 11 16.33 18.13 44.05
C PHE A 11 15.71 18.67 42.75
N GLY A 12 15.78 17.94 41.70
CA GLY A 12 15.02 18.15 40.47
C GLY A 12 14.47 16.78 40.01
N GLU A 13 13.27 16.47 40.45
CA GLU A 13 12.46 15.34 40.00
C GLU A 13 12.15 15.52 38.51
N LEU A 14 12.61 14.57 37.72
CA LEU A 14 12.06 14.29 36.39
C LEU A 14 11.11 13.12 36.55
N ALA A 15 9.83 13.44 36.48
CA ALA A 15 8.73 12.48 36.50
C ALA A 15 8.77 11.62 35.26
N GLU A 16 8.99 10.32 35.48
CA GLU A 16 8.73 9.27 34.52
C GLU A 16 7.22 9.10 34.36
N ASN A 17 6.69 9.46 33.21
CA ASN A 17 5.34 9.06 32.83
C ASN A 17 5.41 7.78 31.99
N ILE A 18 5.38 6.64 32.68
CA ILE A 18 5.10 5.33 32.08
C ILE A 18 3.58 5.18 32.06
N TYR A 19 2.96 5.34 30.90
CA TYR A 19 1.59 4.92 30.67
C TYR A 19 1.59 3.47 30.19
N PHE A 20 1.39 2.54 31.13
CA PHE A 20 0.92 1.20 30.84
C PHE A 20 -0.57 1.27 30.48
N ILE A 21 -0.92 1.09 29.24
CA ILE A 21 -2.30 0.79 28.86
C ILE A 21 -2.44 -0.74 28.84
N LEU A 22 -3.04 -1.27 29.90
CA LEU A 22 -3.53 -2.64 29.99
C LEU A 22 -4.81 -2.74 29.14
N LEU A 23 -4.74 -3.43 28.02
CA LEU A 23 -5.92 -3.91 27.30
C LEU A 23 -6.47 -5.15 28.03
N PRO A 24 -7.78 -5.23 28.28
CA PRO A 24 -8.37 -6.40 28.89
C PRO A 24 -8.55 -7.52 27.85
N LEU A 25 -7.91 -8.66 28.12
CA LEU A 25 -8.21 -9.94 27.48
C LEU A 25 -9.68 -10.31 27.75
N LEU A 26 -10.50 -10.28 26.72
CA LEU A 26 -11.81 -10.91 26.72
C LEU A 26 -11.68 -12.30 26.08
N CYS A 27 -11.44 -13.31 26.93
CA CYS A 27 -11.67 -14.70 26.57
C CYS A 27 -13.17 -14.93 26.36
N ILE A 28 -13.60 -15.09 25.13
CA ILE A 28 -14.91 -15.68 24.82
C ILE A 28 -14.67 -17.12 24.40
N ALA A 29 -14.87 -18.04 25.37
CA ALA A 29 -15.01 -19.45 25.08
C ALA A 29 -16.36 -19.68 24.40
N SER A 30 -16.36 -19.94 23.10
CA SER A 30 -17.56 -20.37 22.36
C SER A 30 -17.64 -21.87 22.31
N LEU A 31 -18.67 -22.39 22.97
CA LEU A 31 -19.13 -23.77 22.85
C LEU A 31 -19.57 -24.10 21.43
N MET A 32 -18.98 -25.13 20.88
CA MET A 32 -19.40 -25.82 19.67
C MET A 32 -20.86 -26.23 19.74
N ARG A 33 -21.66 -25.90 18.72
CA ARG A 33 -22.61 -26.80 18.04
C ARG A 33 -23.35 -26.12 16.89
N GLY A 34 -23.18 -26.67 15.70
CA GLY A 34 -24.27 -26.87 14.75
C GLY A 34 -24.38 -25.90 13.58
N CYS A 35 -23.91 -26.33 12.42
CA CYS A 35 -24.43 -26.13 11.07
C CYS A 35 -24.96 -24.75 10.64
N GLY A 36 -24.30 -24.18 9.64
CA GLY A 36 -24.85 -23.18 8.74
C GLY A 36 -23.84 -22.11 8.38
N ALA A 37 -23.14 -22.29 7.26
CA ALA A 37 -22.29 -21.27 6.67
C ALA A 37 -23.14 -20.03 6.34
N ARG A 38 -23.05 -19.01 7.16
CA ARG A 38 -23.37 -17.63 6.83
C ARG A 38 -22.05 -16.87 6.87
N SER A 39 -21.65 -16.32 5.74
CA SER A 39 -20.56 -15.35 5.70
C SER A 39 -20.89 -14.24 6.70
N ALA A 40 -20.09 -14.13 7.75
CA ALA A 40 -20.18 -13.02 8.66
C ALA A 40 -19.57 -11.81 7.93
N GLN A 41 -20.41 -10.90 7.46
CA GLN A 41 -19.99 -9.57 7.07
C GLN A 41 -19.53 -8.86 8.34
N ILE A 42 -18.26 -8.49 8.39
CA ILE A 42 -17.73 -7.60 9.41
C ILE A 42 -18.45 -6.26 9.26
N PRO A 43 -18.97 -5.63 10.31
CA PRO A 43 -19.59 -4.33 10.20
C PRO A 43 -18.56 -3.32 9.69
N GLU A 44 -18.93 -2.55 8.67
CA GLU A 44 -18.14 -1.48 8.04
C GLU A 44 -17.46 -0.54 9.06
N ALA A 45 -18.10 -0.33 10.22
CA ALA A 45 -17.57 0.50 11.31
C ALA A 45 -16.34 -0.11 12.04
N GLU A 46 -16.18 -1.43 12.09
CA GLU A 46 -15.02 -2.06 12.74
C GLU A 46 -13.81 -2.05 11.82
N TYR A 47 -14.02 -2.20 10.51
CA TYR A 47 -12.94 -2.11 9.53
C TYR A 47 -12.42 -0.67 9.38
N GLN A 48 -13.31 0.33 9.35
CA GLN A 48 -12.92 1.74 9.33
C GLN A 48 -12.12 2.13 10.58
N ALA A 49 -12.45 1.58 11.74
CA ALA A 49 -11.71 1.85 12.98
C ALA A 49 -10.29 1.26 12.96
N ALA A 50 -10.08 0.12 12.30
CA ALA A 50 -8.76 -0.48 12.15
C ALA A 50 -7.90 0.31 11.14
N SER A 51 -8.48 0.74 10.02
CA SER A 51 -7.78 1.58 9.03
C SER A 51 -7.48 2.99 9.54
N GLU A 52 -8.34 3.58 10.39
CA GLU A 52 -8.09 4.90 11.00
C GLU A 52 -6.94 4.87 12.03
N GLN A 53 -6.65 3.74 12.66
CA GLN A 53 -5.51 3.61 13.58
C GLN A 53 -4.16 3.59 12.88
N GLN A 54 -4.11 3.12 11.65
CA GLN A 54 -2.89 3.00 10.85
C GLN A 54 -2.37 4.36 10.34
N TYR A 55 -3.23 5.37 10.20
CA TYR A 55 -2.93 6.64 9.51
C TYR A 55 -2.85 7.89 10.40
N VAL A 56 -2.86 7.77 11.73
CA VAL A 56 -2.89 8.94 12.65
C VAL A 56 -1.53 9.62 12.85
N THR A 57 -0.43 9.17 12.27
CA THR A 57 0.92 9.65 12.64
C THR A 57 1.61 10.60 11.67
N GLU A 58 1.02 11.03 10.57
CA GLU A 58 1.67 11.97 9.66
C GLU A 58 1.10 13.39 9.73
N GLU A 59 1.65 14.25 10.59
CA GLU A 59 1.62 15.69 10.37
C GLU A 59 2.82 16.10 9.48
N PRO A 60 2.60 16.82 8.38
CA PRO A 60 3.70 17.34 7.58
C PRO A 60 4.48 18.38 8.38
N ALA A 61 5.79 18.31 8.33
CA ALA A 61 6.71 19.26 8.90
C ALA A 61 6.34 20.70 8.47
N GLN A 62 6.03 21.54 9.44
CA GLN A 62 5.74 22.98 9.24
C GLN A 62 6.96 23.66 8.62
N SER A 63 6.83 24.07 7.38
CA SER A 63 7.72 25.06 6.78
C SER A 63 7.26 26.46 7.16
N ALA A 64 8.22 27.30 7.50
CA ALA A 64 8.08 28.65 8.00
C ALA A 64 7.19 29.55 7.12
N GLU A 65 6.39 30.38 7.79
CA GLU A 65 5.63 31.48 7.22
C GLU A 65 6.51 32.47 6.43
N PRO A 66 6.06 32.97 5.29
CA PRO A 66 6.52 34.27 4.78
C PRO A 66 5.49 35.38 5.06
N GLU A 67 6.03 36.54 5.40
CA GLU A 67 5.40 37.80 5.69
C GLU A 67 4.36 38.28 4.68
N GLU A 68 3.40 39.03 5.20
CA GLU A 68 2.33 39.77 4.53
C GLU A 68 2.85 40.71 3.44
N ALA A 69 2.20 40.68 2.28
CA ALA A 69 2.23 41.79 1.31
C ALA A 69 0.82 42.04 0.77
N GLU A 70 0.50 43.30 0.79
CA GLU A 70 -0.77 43.99 0.58
C GLU A 70 -1.49 43.66 -0.75
N THR A 71 -2.82 43.67 -0.68
CA THR A 71 -3.78 43.67 -1.80
C THR A 71 -3.79 44.97 -2.58
N PRO A 72 -4.18 44.92 -3.86
CA PRO A 72 -5.13 45.91 -4.39
C PRO A 72 -6.35 45.32 -5.13
N GLU A 73 -7.43 45.89 -4.76
CA GLU A 73 -8.78 46.15 -5.28
C GLU A 73 -9.15 45.66 -6.72
N ASP A 74 -10.27 44.98 -6.73
CA ASP A 74 -11.51 45.12 -7.51
C ASP A 74 -11.46 45.64 -8.95
N LYS A 75 -11.91 44.83 -9.90
CA LYS A 75 -12.67 45.24 -11.12
C LYS A 75 -13.58 44.14 -11.66
N THR A 76 -14.87 44.36 -11.39
CA THR A 76 -16.09 44.24 -12.25
C THR A 76 -16.15 43.17 -13.36
N TYR A 77 -17.22 42.40 -13.20
CA TYR A 77 -17.91 41.57 -14.19
C TYR A 77 -18.34 42.33 -15.42
N GLU A 78 -18.14 41.81 -16.62
CA GLU A 78 -19.02 41.97 -17.74
C GLU A 78 -19.18 40.68 -18.56
N THR A 79 -20.43 40.34 -18.76
CA THR A 79 -21.05 39.26 -19.50
C THR A 79 -20.79 39.40 -21.00
N VAL A 80 -20.41 38.30 -21.67
CA VAL A 80 -20.74 38.14 -23.10
C VAL A 80 -21.28 36.71 -23.31
N GLN A 81 -22.56 36.65 -23.58
CA GLN A 81 -23.27 35.53 -24.22
C GLN A 81 -23.16 35.62 -25.74
N GLU A 82 -23.32 34.44 -26.35
CA GLU A 82 -23.63 34.16 -27.76
C GLU A 82 -22.48 34.11 -28.77
N GLU A 83 -22.16 32.88 -29.22
CA GLU A 83 -22.66 32.38 -30.52
C GLU A 83 -22.44 30.89 -30.68
N VAL A 84 -23.57 30.17 -30.73
CA VAL A 84 -23.65 28.79 -31.21
C VAL A 84 -23.81 28.83 -32.71
N GLN A 85 -22.87 28.30 -33.48
CA GLN A 85 -23.15 27.83 -34.82
C GLN A 85 -22.42 26.54 -35.14
N ALA A 86 -23.22 25.58 -35.52
CA ALA A 86 -22.89 24.25 -35.97
C ALA A 86 -21.99 24.22 -37.19
N VAL A 87 -21.00 23.34 -37.17
CA VAL A 87 -20.46 22.73 -38.39
C VAL A 87 -20.51 21.22 -38.21
N GLU A 88 -21.43 20.62 -38.94
CA GLU A 88 -21.49 19.16 -39.16
C GLU A 88 -20.35 18.75 -40.11
N SER A 89 -19.92 17.48 -39.83
CA SER A 89 -19.32 16.52 -40.76
C SER A 89 -17.88 16.73 -41.21
N GLU A 90 -16.98 15.86 -40.72
CA GLU A 90 -16.43 14.80 -41.56
C GLU A 90 -15.81 13.72 -40.67
N ASN A 91 -16.48 12.58 -40.71
CA ASN A 91 -16.13 11.34 -40.04
C ASN A 91 -14.95 10.71 -40.82
N THR A 92 -13.75 10.79 -40.26
CA THR A 92 -12.67 9.92 -40.69
C THR A 92 -12.37 9.02 -39.50
N ALA A 93 -12.88 7.81 -39.57
CA ALA A 93 -12.54 6.73 -38.67
C ALA A 93 -11.03 6.47 -38.76
N GLN A 94 -10.25 6.93 -37.80
CA GLN A 94 -8.96 6.35 -37.45
C GLN A 94 -9.25 5.17 -36.55
N GLU A 95 -9.06 3.97 -37.10
CA GLU A 95 -8.92 2.76 -36.30
C GLU A 95 -7.72 2.98 -35.36
N THR A 96 -8.00 3.31 -34.12
CA THR A 96 -7.02 3.16 -33.04
C THR A 96 -6.81 1.65 -32.87
N GLU A 97 -5.65 1.19 -33.26
CA GLU A 97 -5.16 -0.16 -32.97
C GLU A 97 -5.22 -0.34 -31.44
N SER A 98 -6.23 -1.06 -30.99
CA SER A 98 -6.40 -1.37 -29.57
C SER A 98 -5.22 -2.25 -29.14
N ALA A 99 -4.54 -1.85 -28.07
CA ALA A 99 -3.58 -2.71 -27.40
C ALA A 99 -4.22 -4.09 -27.16
N PRO A 100 -3.45 -5.20 -27.24
CA PRO A 100 -4.00 -6.54 -27.07
C PRO A 100 -4.70 -6.63 -25.70
N GLU A 101 -6.01 -6.85 -25.73
CA GLU A 101 -6.80 -7.07 -24.52
C GLU A 101 -6.24 -8.30 -23.80
N THR A 102 -5.87 -8.12 -22.55
CA THR A 102 -5.47 -9.23 -21.68
C THR A 102 -6.65 -10.21 -21.62
N PRO A 103 -6.47 -11.50 -21.90
CA PRO A 103 -7.59 -12.43 -21.88
C PRO A 103 -8.22 -12.48 -20.50
N VAL A 104 -9.53 -12.28 -20.43
CA VAL A 104 -10.32 -12.40 -19.20
C VAL A 104 -10.20 -13.83 -18.68
N ARG A 105 -9.71 -14.00 -17.45
CA ARG A 105 -9.56 -15.31 -16.82
C ARG A 105 -10.93 -16.01 -16.67
N SER A 106 -10.95 -17.32 -16.76
CA SER A 106 -12.16 -18.08 -16.47
C SER A 106 -12.54 -17.99 -14.99
N ALA A 107 -13.81 -18.21 -14.66
CA ALA A 107 -14.29 -18.20 -13.26
C ALA A 107 -13.53 -19.21 -12.35
N ALA A 108 -12.96 -20.27 -12.93
CA ALA A 108 -12.15 -21.25 -12.20
C ALA A 108 -10.73 -20.73 -11.91
N GLU A 109 -10.14 -19.97 -12.84
CA GLU A 109 -8.81 -19.36 -12.68
C GLU A 109 -8.81 -18.17 -11.74
N ARG A 110 -9.98 -17.56 -11.49
CA ARG A 110 -10.18 -16.47 -10.54
C ARG A 110 -10.31 -16.94 -9.10
N ARG A 111 -10.59 -18.22 -8.87
CA ARG A 111 -10.71 -18.76 -7.52
C ARG A 111 -9.35 -18.85 -6.87
N ASN A 112 -9.32 -18.44 -5.59
CA ASN A 112 -8.20 -18.74 -4.73
C ASN A 112 -7.86 -20.23 -4.78
N PRO A 113 -6.69 -20.62 -5.32
CA PRO A 113 -6.33 -22.02 -5.51
C PRO A 113 -5.71 -22.64 -4.26
N TYR A 114 -5.43 -21.83 -3.23
CA TYR A 114 -4.67 -22.26 -2.07
C TYR A 114 -5.56 -22.98 -1.06
N ASP A 115 -5.05 -24.12 -0.57
CA ASP A 115 -5.68 -24.89 0.50
C ASP A 115 -5.37 -24.26 1.85
N PRO A 116 -6.38 -23.79 2.59
CA PRO A 116 -6.18 -23.15 3.90
C PRO A 116 -5.42 -24.01 4.90
N GLU A 117 -5.52 -25.36 4.80
CA GLU A 117 -4.83 -26.30 5.72
C GLU A 117 -3.32 -26.38 5.46
N LYS A 118 -2.82 -25.81 4.36
CA LYS A 118 -1.40 -25.81 3.99
C LYS A 118 -0.64 -24.56 4.45
N PHE A 119 -1.33 -23.54 4.96
CA PHE A 119 -0.67 -22.41 5.62
C PHE A 119 -0.21 -22.81 7.00
N SER A 120 1.01 -22.44 7.36
CA SER A 120 1.61 -22.80 8.63
C SER A 120 2.66 -21.76 9.03
N TYR A 121 2.88 -21.56 10.32
CA TYR A 121 4.08 -20.86 10.78
C TYR A 121 5.32 -21.70 10.44
N MET A 122 6.44 -21.03 10.14
CA MET A 122 7.68 -21.71 9.75
C MET A 122 8.27 -22.54 10.90
N ASP A 123 8.12 -22.07 12.13
CA ASP A 123 8.46 -22.77 13.37
C ASP A 123 7.62 -22.27 14.55
N GLU A 124 7.78 -22.89 15.76
CA GLU A 124 6.93 -22.60 16.92
C GLU A 124 7.08 -21.18 17.49
N ASP A 125 8.20 -20.52 17.23
CA ASP A 125 8.52 -19.18 17.73
C ASP A 125 8.53 -18.13 16.59
N SER A 126 8.24 -18.55 15.35
CA SER A 126 8.26 -17.68 14.17
C SER A 126 6.95 -16.91 14.00
N GLU A 127 7.07 -15.66 13.60
CA GLU A 127 5.95 -14.88 13.08
C GLU A 127 5.75 -15.13 11.56
N ASN A 128 6.75 -15.76 10.90
CA ASN A 128 6.73 -16.00 9.48
C ASN A 128 5.80 -17.16 9.12
N ILE A 129 4.91 -16.90 8.17
CA ILE A 129 3.98 -17.90 7.61
C ILE A 129 4.58 -18.45 6.32
N THR A 130 4.37 -19.74 6.06
CA THR A 130 4.71 -20.43 4.81
C THR A 130 3.52 -21.18 4.25
N TYR A 131 3.64 -21.63 2.98
CA TYR A 131 2.64 -22.45 2.31
C TYR A 131 3.25 -23.79 1.89
N LEU A 132 2.75 -24.90 2.47
CA LEU A 132 3.32 -26.23 2.33
C LEU A 132 2.62 -27.01 1.22
N ASP A 133 3.00 -26.77 -0.04
CA ASP A 133 2.48 -27.49 -1.21
C ASP A 133 3.61 -27.76 -2.22
N GLU A 134 3.73 -28.99 -2.71
CA GLU A 134 4.79 -29.40 -3.66
C GLU A 134 4.73 -28.69 -5.02
N ASN A 135 3.58 -28.10 -5.36
CA ASN A 135 3.39 -27.36 -6.61
C ASN A 135 3.75 -25.87 -6.47
N TYR A 136 4.13 -25.43 -5.28
CA TYR A 136 4.41 -24.02 -5.01
C TYR A 136 5.69 -23.86 -4.20
N GLU A 137 6.40 -22.78 -4.46
CA GLU A 137 7.49 -22.26 -3.66
C GLU A 137 6.95 -21.08 -2.85
N ALA A 138 7.23 -21.05 -1.56
CA ALA A 138 6.82 -20.00 -0.65
C ALA A 138 8.04 -19.17 -0.26
N LEU A 139 8.11 -17.89 -0.69
CA LEU A 139 9.21 -16.97 -0.49
C LEU A 139 8.79 -15.89 0.52
N GLN A 140 9.70 -15.53 1.43
CA GLN A 140 9.47 -14.52 2.45
C GLN A 140 9.81 -13.13 1.92
N GLY A 141 9.01 -12.14 2.27
CA GLY A 141 9.27 -10.76 1.88
C GLY A 141 8.80 -9.74 2.90
N ILE A 142 9.15 -8.52 2.62
CA ILE A 142 8.74 -7.34 3.38
C ILE A 142 8.28 -6.24 2.44
N ASP A 143 7.56 -5.27 2.95
CA ASP A 143 7.40 -4.01 2.26
C ASP A 143 7.83 -2.84 3.16
N VAL A 144 8.39 -1.80 2.55
CA VAL A 144 9.09 -0.73 3.25
C VAL A 144 8.83 0.63 2.63
N SER A 145 8.93 1.66 3.47
CA SER A 145 8.92 3.07 3.12
C SER A 145 9.99 3.81 3.93
N ASP A 146 10.09 5.13 3.79
CA ASP A 146 11.00 5.96 4.59
C ASP A 146 10.76 5.86 6.12
N HIS A 147 9.61 5.35 6.54
CA HIS A 147 9.28 5.14 7.97
C HIS A 147 10.19 4.13 8.66
N GLN A 148 10.75 3.17 7.93
CA GLN A 148 11.66 2.16 8.48
C GLN A 148 13.06 2.73 8.79
N GLY A 149 13.41 3.92 8.27
CA GLY A 149 14.67 4.59 8.52
C GLY A 149 15.88 3.78 8.03
N VAL A 150 16.88 3.56 8.87
CA VAL A 150 18.08 2.82 8.47
C VAL A 150 17.85 1.32 8.55
N ILE A 151 18.04 0.62 7.42
CA ILE A 151 17.90 -0.83 7.27
C ILE A 151 19.28 -1.48 7.06
N ASP A 152 19.56 -2.56 7.79
CA ASP A 152 20.67 -3.46 7.48
C ASP A 152 20.18 -4.58 6.54
N TRP A 153 20.26 -4.31 5.25
CA TRP A 153 19.78 -5.20 4.20
C TRP A 153 20.48 -6.57 4.18
N ASN A 154 21.75 -6.63 4.61
CA ASN A 154 22.44 -7.92 4.73
C ASN A 154 21.84 -8.75 5.85
N ALA A 155 21.48 -8.13 6.98
CA ALA A 155 20.80 -8.84 8.06
C ALA A 155 19.40 -9.32 7.66
N VAL A 156 18.66 -8.54 6.84
CA VAL A 156 17.38 -8.94 6.26
C VAL A 156 17.53 -10.18 5.37
N ALA A 157 18.49 -10.16 4.43
CA ALA A 157 18.76 -11.29 3.54
C ALA A 157 19.27 -12.53 4.30
N ASP A 158 20.17 -12.34 5.27
CA ASP A 158 20.71 -13.42 6.12
C ASP A 158 19.62 -14.07 7.00
N ALA A 159 18.54 -13.33 7.30
CA ALA A 159 17.38 -13.84 8.02
C ALA A 159 16.42 -14.65 7.14
N GLY A 160 16.70 -14.77 5.83
CA GLY A 160 15.93 -15.60 4.90
C GLY A 160 14.76 -14.88 4.22
N TYR A 161 14.81 -13.54 4.15
CA TYR A 161 13.89 -12.79 3.30
C TYR A 161 14.41 -12.76 1.86
N ASP A 162 13.53 -13.03 0.93
CA ASP A 162 13.85 -13.24 -0.49
C ASP A 162 13.52 -12.02 -1.34
N PHE A 163 12.53 -11.20 -0.93
CA PHE A 163 12.05 -10.07 -1.72
C PHE A 163 11.59 -8.88 -0.88
N VAL A 164 11.49 -7.75 -1.55
CA VAL A 164 10.95 -6.51 -0.97
C VAL A 164 10.10 -5.74 -1.98
N PHE A 165 9.00 -5.16 -1.52
CA PHE A 165 8.32 -4.06 -2.18
C PHE A 165 8.74 -2.73 -1.52
N VAL A 166 9.25 -1.78 -2.30
CA VAL A 166 9.71 -0.47 -1.83
C VAL A 166 8.73 0.61 -2.26
N ARG A 167 8.23 1.41 -1.30
CA ARG A 167 7.44 2.59 -1.66
C ARG A 167 8.31 3.57 -2.46
N VAL A 168 7.93 3.85 -3.68
CA VAL A 168 8.67 4.82 -4.49
C VAL A 168 8.12 6.23 -4.36
N GLY A 169 6.85 6.36 -3.97
CA GLY A 169 6.23 7.65 -3.74
C GLY A 169 4.77 7.52 -3.36
N PHE A 170 4.16 8.65 -3.15
CA PHE A 170 2.76 8.74 -2.78
C PHE A 170 2.13 10.06 -3.26
N ARG A 171 0.81 10.05 -3.46
CA ARG A 171 0.03 11.27 -3.60
C ARG A 171 -0.56 11.64 -2.25
N GLY A 172 -0.37 12.90 -1.84
CA GLY A 172 -0.96 13.42 -0.61
C GLY A 172 -2.49 13.32 -0.61
N TYR A 173 -3.06 12.91 0.52
CA TYR A 173 -4.51 12.74 0.68
C TYR A 173 -5.29 14.06 0.83
N GLY A 174 -4.58 15.19 0.97
CA GLY A 174 -5.19 16.53 1.02
C GLY A 174 -5.77 16.98 -0.31
N GLU A 175 -6.50 18.09 -0.29
CA GLU A 175 -7.21 18.64 -1.46
C GLU A 175 -6.27 18.87 -2.67
N GLU A 176 -5.04 19.31 -2.43
CA GLU A 176 -4.05 19.58 -3.49
C GLU A 176 -3.52 18.32 -4.18
N GLY A 177 -3.50 17.16 -3.49
CA GLY A 177 -3.05 15.90 -4.07
C GLY A 177 -1.62 15.95 -4.63
N THR A 178 -0.68 16.54 -3.91
CA THR A 178 0.71 16.70 -4.36
C THR A 178 1.41 15.34 -4.46
N LEU A 179 2.15 15.13 -5.56
CA LEU A 179 3.03 13.98 -5.71
C LEU A 179 4.29 14.14 -4.86
N ASN A 180 4.65 13.12 -4.14
CA ASN A 180 5.81 13.09 -3.28
C ASN A 180 6.64 11.83 -3.57
N GLU A 181 7.95 12.01 -3.74
CA GLU A 181 8.89 10.90 -3.78
C GLU A 181 9.15 10.42 -2.36
N ASP A 182 9.19 9.11 -2.14
CA ASP A 182 9.64 8.57 -0.86
C ASP A 182 11.14 8.84 -0.70
N ALA A 183 11.52 9.41 0.44
CA ALA A 183 12.88 9.90 0.66
C ALA A 183 13.95 8.79 0.61
N MET A 184 13.56 7.53 0.85
CA MET A 184 14.44 6.38 0.88
C MET A 184 14.31 5.48 -0.35
N ALA A 185 13.38 5.78 -1.26
CA ALA A 185 13.05 4.92 -2.39
C ALA A 185 14.26 4.39 -3.17
N ILE A 186 15.09 5.29 -3.67
CA ILE A 186 16.24 4.94 -4.51
C ILE A 186 17.29 4.18 -3.72
N GLU A 187 17.60 4.63 -2.50
CA GLU A 187 18.57 3.98 -1.63
C GLU A 187 18.13 2.56 -1.27
N TYR A 188 16.87 2.39 -0.84
CA TYR A 188 16.34 1.08 -0.48
C TYR A 188 16.31 0.10 -1.66
N MET A 189 15.84 0.54 -2.84
CA MET A 189 15.88 -0.31 -4.02
C MET A 189 17.29 -0.79 -4.35
N GLN A 190 18.28 0.12 -4.33
CA GLN A 190 19.67 -0.20 -4.64
C GLN A 190 20.34 -1.12 -3.60
N ASP A 191 20.06 -0.88 -2.33
CA ASP A 191 20.72 -1.64 -1.26
C ASP A 191 20.07 -3.01 -1.08
N ALA A 192 18.74 -3.15 -1.29
CA ALA A 192 18.07 -4.43 -1.35
C ALA A 192 18.58 -5.30 -2.52
N GLU A 193 18.71 -4.73 -3.73
CA GLU A 193 19.30 -5.44 -4.88
C GLU A 193 20.74 -5.90 -4.60
N LYS A 194 21.58 -5.03 -4.00
CA LYS A 194 22.94 -5.40 -3.60
C LYS A 194 23.00 -6.51 -2.57
N ALA A 195 22.05 -6.58 -1.66
CA ALA A 195 21.92 -7.65 -0.68
C ALA A 195 21.38 -8.96 -1.28
N GLY A 196 20.90 -8.93 -2.52
CA GLY A 196 20.43 -10.09 -3.26
C GLY A 196 18.94 -10.36 -3.19
N LEU A 197 18.15 -9.42 -2.65
CA LEU A 197 16.70 -9.54 -2.65
C LEU A 197 16.12 -9.27 -4.04
N GLU A 198 15.02 -9.93 -4.37
CA GLU A 198 14.17 -9.54 -5.49
C GLU A 198 13.42 -8.24 -5.15
N VAL A 199 13.46 -7.26 -6.05
CA VAL A 199 12.97 -5.91 -5.79
C VAL A 199 11.76 -5.59 -6.66
N GLY A 200 10.68 -5.15 -6.00
CA GLY A 200 9.53 -4.49 -6.60
C GLY A 200 9.35 -3.08 -6.04
N ALA A 201 8.36 -2.40 -6.54
CA ALA A 201 8.03 -1.06 -6.08
C ALA A 201 6.53 -0.90 -5.88
N TYR A 202 6.12 0.01 -5.00
CA TYR A 202 4.71 0.40 -4.90
C TYR A 202 4.54 1.92 -4.83
N PHE A 203 3.40 2.38 -5.28
CA PHE A 203 3.00 3.78 -5.21
C PHE A 203 1.68 3.90 -4.47
N PHE A 204 1.68 4.60 -3.33
CA PHE A 204 0.50 4.88 -2.54
C PHE A 204 -0.37 5.93 -3.23
N SER A 205 -1.50 5.51 -3.75
CA SER A 205 -2.35 6.31 -4.63
C SER A 205 -3.46 7.01 -3.89
N GLN A 206 -3.65 8.27 -4.24
CA GLN A 206 -4.81 9.08 -3.89
C GLN A 206 -5.40 9.78 -5.14
N ALA A 207 -5.23 9.19 -6.31
CA ALA A 207 -5.77 9.70 -7.56
C ALA A 207 -7.30 9.75 -7.54
N VAL A 208 -7.87 10.88 -7.95
CA VAL A 208 -9.34 11.06 -8.01
C VAL A 208 -9.90 10.79 -9.40
N ASP A 209 -9.05 10.73 -10.42
CA ASP A 209 -9.40 10.42 -11.80
C ASP A 209 -8.28 9.69 -12.55
N GLU A 210 -8.55 9.31 -13.79
CA GLU A 210 -7.64 8.55 -14.64
C GLU A 210 -6.38 9.34 -15.05
N GLU A 211 -6.47 10.66 -15.14
CA GLU A 211 -5.35 11.52 -15.50
C GLU A 211 -4.34 11.54 -14.36
N GLU A 212 -4.81 11.73 -13.12
CA GLU A 212 -3.97 11.67 -11.93
C GLU A 212 -3.37 10.28 -11.72
N ALA A 213 -4.14 9.20 -11.93
CA ALA A 213 -3.61 7.84 -11.81
C ALA A 213 -2.49 7.55 -12.83
N ALA A 214 -2.64 8.04 -14.06
CA ALA A 214 -1.59 7.94 -15.07
C ALA A 214 -0.37 8.84 -14.74
N GLU A 215 -0.59 9.99 -14.11
CA GLU A 215 0.49 10.86 -13.61
C GLU A 215 1.28 10.17 -12.51
N GLU A 216 0.61 9.54 -11.54
CA GLU A 216 1.24 8.74 -10.46
C GLU A 216 2.13 7.64 -11.04
N ALA A 217 1.62 6.91 -12.05
CA ALA A 217 2.37 5.85 -12.70
C ALA A 217 3.65 6.36 -13.38
N ARG A 218 3.58 7.49 -14.08
CA ARG A 218 4.75 8.11 -14.73
C ARG A 218 5.76 8.63 -13.69
N PHE A 219 5.26 9.20 -12.60
CA PHE A 219 6.10 9.68 -11.50
C PHE A 219 6.84 8.51 -10.84
N ALA A 220 6.12 7.42 -10.51
CA ALA A 220 6.72 6.20 -9.97
C ALA A 220 7.76 5.60 -10.94
N ALA A 221 7.44 5.56 -12.23
CA ALA A 221 8.35 5.05 -13.27
C ALA A 221 9.63 5.87 -13.40
N ASP A 222 9.57 7.19 -13.24
CA ASP A 222 10.75 8.04 -13.22
C ASP A 222 11.70 7.71 -12.06
N ILE A 223 11.13 7.51 -10.87
CA ILE A 223 11.92 7.14 -9.68
C ILE A 223 12.58 5.77 -9.87
N VAL A 224 11.83 4.77 -10.36
CA VAL A 224 12.37 3.45 -10.68
C VAL A 224 13.51 3.55 -11.70
N LYS A 225 13.36 4.31 -12.78
CA LYS A 225 14.41 4.52 -13.79
C LYS A 225 15.65 5.20 -13.19
N ARG A 226 15.46 6.19 -12.32
CA ARG A 226 16.57 6.89 -11.63
C ARG A 226 17.30 6.01 -10.63
N SER A 227 16.63 5.03 -10.03
CA SER A 227 17.31 4.07 -9.14
C SER A 227 18.36 3.23 -9.88
N GLY A 228 18.16 3.00 -11.17
CA GLY A 228 19.00 2.12 -11.99
C GLY A 228 18.85 0.63 -11.68
N VAL A 229 17.98 0.28 -10.74
CA VAL A 229 17.69 -1.10 -10.34
C VAL A 229 16.83 -1.77 -11.41
N LYS A 230 17.17 -3.01 -11.73
CA LYS A 230 16.32 -3.85 -12.56
C LYS A 230 15.30 -4.57 -11.68
N MET A 231 14.10 -4.02 -11.57
CA MET A 231 13.03 -4.71 -10.86
C MET A 231 12.78 -6.12 -11.42
N THR A 232 12.67 -7.08 -10.53
CA THR A 232 12.28 -8.46 -10.81
C THR A 232 10.83 -8.74 -10.43
N LEU A 233 10.27 -7.90 -9.58
CA LEU A 233 8.87 -7.85 -9.19
C LEU A 233 8.15 -6.67 -9.86
N PRO A 234 6.81 -6.63 -9.85
CA PRO A 234 6.06 -5.56 -10.51
C PRO A 234 6.17 -4.20 -9.83
N LEU A 235 5.70 -3.16 -10.54
CA LEU A 235 5.24 -1.93 -9.92
C LEU A 235 3.81 -2.16 -9.44
N VAL A 236 3.52 -1.82 -8.18
CA VAL A 236 2.20 -2.03 -7.55
C VAL A 236 1.44 -0.73 -7.48
N TYR A 237 0.19 -0.75 -7.95
CA TYR A 237 -0.80 0.29 -7.69
C TYR A 237 -1.43 0.01 -6.33
N ASP A 238 -1.27 0.93 -5.40
CA ASP A 238 -1.69 0.79 -4.01
C ASP A 238 -2.69 1.90 -3.63
N PRO A 239 -3.98 1.72 -3.96
CA PRO A 239 -5.04 2.64 -3.57
C PRO A 239 -5.56 2.28 -2.19
N GLU A 240 -5.58 3.25 -1.30
CA GLU A 240 -6.12 3.06 0.04
C GLU A 240 -6.96 4.24 0.51
N LEU A 241 -7.82 4.00 1.51
CA LEU A 241 -8.49 5.09 2.21
C LEU A 241 -7.49 5.81 3.11
N ALA A 242 -7.41 7.13 3.04
CA ALA A 242 -6.46 7.91 3.79
C ALA A 242 -7.08 9.19 4.36
N GLY A 243 -6.44 9.77 5.39
CA GLY A 243 -6.86 11.06 5.95
C GLY A 243 -8.24 11.06 6.63
N GLY A 244 -8.76 9.92 7.02
CA GLY A 244 -10.09 9.76 7.60
C GLY A 244 -11.17 10.37 6.71
N SER A 245 -12.10 11.15 7.24
CA SER A 245 -13.17 11.77 6.45
C SER A 245 -12.70 12.87 5.47
N LYS A 246 -11.42 13.22 5.46
CA LYS A 246 -10.85 14.29 4.63
C LYS A 246 -10.08 13.78 3.43
N GLY A 247 -9.88 12.47 3.30
CA GLY A 247 -9.16 11.88 2.17
C GLY A 247 -9.84 12.16 0.85
N ARG A 248 -9.08 12.70 -0.10
CA ARG A 248 -9.60 13.16 -1.39
C ARG A 248 -10.18 12.04 -2.25
N ALA A 249 -9.63 10.84 -2.14
CA ALA A 249 -10.05 9.66 -2.90
C ALA A 249 -11.08 8.77 -2.19
N ASN A 250 -11.42 9.05 -0.92
CA ASN A 250 -12.23 8.15 -0.10
C ASN A 250 -13.70 7.99 -0.52
N ASN A 251 -14.21 8.87 -1.37
CA ASN A 251 -15.61 8.86 -1.80
C ASN A 251 -15.77 8.58 -3.30
N LEU A 252 -14.79 7.97 -3.93
CA LEU A 252 -14.87 7.61 -5.33
C LEU A 252 -15.88 6.48 -5.55
N SER A 253 -16.52 6.49 -6.71
CA SER A 253 -17.34 5.37 -7.14
C SER A 253 -16.47 4.16 -7.52
N ARG A 254 -17.05 2.96 -7.46
CA ARG A 254 -16.40 1.73 -7.96
C ARG A 254 -15.87 1.91 -9.39
N ASP A 255 -16.69 2.47 -10.27
CA ASP A 255 -16.30 2.68 -11.67
C ASP A 255 -15.07 3.58 -11.79
N GLN A 256 -14.99 4.64 -10.97
CA GLN A 256 -13.85 5.54 -10.98
C GLN A 256 -12.59 4.86 -10.43
N VAL A 257 -12.69 4.13 -9.32
CA VAL A 257 -11.55 3.37 -8.76
C VAL A 257 -11.03 2.35 -9.77
N CYS A 258 -11.92 1.60 -10.41
CA CYS A 258 -11.54 0.64 -11.45
C CYS A 258 -10.90 1.34 -12.66
N SER A 259 -11.42 2.50 -13.08
CA SER A 259 -10.84 3.27 -14.18
C SER A 259 -9.46 3.81 -13.84
N ASN A 260 -9.26 4.31 -12.61
CA ASN A 260 -7.95 4.78 -12.12
C ASN A 260 -6.92 3.65 -12.13
N ALA A 261 -7.27 2.46 -11.60
CA ALA A 261 -6.37 1.30 -11.59
C ALA A 261 -5.93 0.93 -13.02
N ARG A 262 -6.87 0.87 -13.96
CA ARG A 262 -6.56 0.59 -15.37
C ARG A 262 -5.71 1.67 -16.02
N ALA A 263 -5.92 2.95 -15.68
CA ALA A 263 -5.12 4.07 -16.19
C ALA A 263 -3.69 4.04 -15.66
N PHE A 264 -3.51 3.80 -14.36
CA PHE A 264 -2.19 3.59 -13.74
C PHE A 264 -1.44 2.45 -14.43
N ARG A 265 -2.10 1.29 -14.57
CA ARG A 265 -1.50 0.12 -15.22
C ARG A 265 -1.00 0.45 -16.63
N ARG A 266 -1.85 1.02 -17.49
CA ARG A 266 -1.47 1.36 -18.87
C ARG A 266 -0.25 2.27 -18.92
N ALA A 267 -0.23 3.32 -18.10
CA ALA A 267 0.88 4.26 -18.08
C ALA A 267 2.16 3.63 -17.53
N ALA A 268 2.08 2.80 -16.50
CA ALA A 268 3.24 2.10 -15.94
C ALA A 268 3.82 1.07 -16.91
N GLU A 269 3.00 0.27 -17.58
CA GLU A 269 3.42 -0.71 -18.59
C GLU A 269 4.08 -0.02 -19.79
N GLU A 270 3.57 1.15 -20.21
CA GLU A 270 4.17 1.97 -21.29
C GLU A 270 5.56 2.48 -20.89
N GLU A 271 5.71 2.97 -19.66
CA GLU A 271 6.96 3.58 -19.19
C GLU A 271 8.06 2.59 -18.81
N LEU A 272 7.69 1.47 -18.19
CA LEU A 272 8.63 0.51 -17.59
C LEU A 272 8.74 -0.81 -18.36
N HIS A 273 7.78 -1.13 -19.23
CA HIS A 273 7.67 -2.42 -19.91
C HIS A 273 7.70 -3.61 -18.91
N CYS A 274 7.13 -3.40 -17.73
CA CYS A 274 7.02 -4.40 -16.66
C CYS A 274 5.56 -4.72 -16.38
N LYS A 275 5.33 -5.81 -15.64
CA LYS A 275 4.00 -6.11 -15.10
C LYS A 275 3.62 -5.09 -14.02
N VAL A 276 2.32 -4.89 -13.86
CA VAL A 276 1.74 -4.08 -12.79
C VAL A 276 0.86 -4.97 -11.94
N ALA A 277 1.04 -4.87 -10.62
CA ALA A 277 0.19 -5.54 -9.64
C ALA A 277 -0.75 -4.53 -8.98
N LEU A 278 -1.77 -5.06 -8.31
CA LEU A 278 -2.74 -4.29 -7.55
C LEU A 278 -2.70 -4.75 -6.10
N TYR A 279 -2.44 -3.79 -5.17
CA TYR A 279 -2.65 -4.03 -3.75
C TYR A 279 -4.13 -3.90 -3.41
N THR A 280 -4.65 -4.84 -2.63
CA THR A 280 -6.05 -4.87 -2.23
C THR A 280 -6.24 -5.74 -0.98
N ASN A 281 -7.44 -5.64 -0.39
CA ASN A 281 -7.89 -6.48 0.70
C ASN A 281 -9.36 -6.87 0.49
N LEU A 282 -9.92 -7.68 1.38
CA LEU A 282 -11.29 -8.19 1.25
C LEU A 282 -12.34 -7.08 1.13
N PHE A 283 -12.15 -5.97 1.83
CA PHE A 283 -13.06 -4.82 1.76
C PHE A 283 -13.02 -4.16 0.39
N TRP A 284 -11.83 -3.91 -0.16
CA TRP A 284 -11.64 -3.31 -1.48
C TRP A 284 -12.17 -4.20 -2.60
N GLU A 285 -11.91 -5.51 -2.55
CA GLU A 285 -12.43 -6.49 -3.50
C GLU A 285 -13.96 -6.49 -3.57
N ASN A 286 -14.62 -6.38 -2.41
CA ASN A 286 -16.07 -6.39 -2.34
C ASN A 286 -16.72 -5.04 -2.65
N THR A 287 -16.06 -3.92 -2.37
CA THR A 287 -16.63 -2.57 -2.41
C THR A 287 -16.22 -1.81 -3.66
N TYR A 288 -14.92 -1.81 -3.99
CA TYR A 288 -14.37 -0.88 -4.97
C TYR A 288 -13.91 -1.53 -6.27
N PHE A 289 -13.54 -2.82 -6.28
CA PHE A 289 -13.10 -3.46 -7.50
C PHE A 289 -14.18 -4.34 -8.11
N ASP A 290 -14.33 -4.27 -9.44
CA ASP A 290 -15.06 -5.26 -10.20
C ASP A 290 -14.14 -6.42 -10.62
N VAL A 291 -14.77 -7.53 -10.96
CA VAL A 291 -14.06 -8.76 -11.35
C VAL A 291 -13.21 -8.55 -12.60
N GLU A 292 -13.69 -7.73 -13.53
CA GLU A 292 -12.98 -7.43 -14.78
C GLU A 292 -11.67 -6.67 -14.51
N THR A 293 -11.66 -5.76 -13.55
CA THR A 293 -10.45 -5.06 -13.13
C THR A 293 -9.50 -6.00 -12.40
N LEU A 294 -9.99 -6.77 -11.42
CA LEU A 294 -9.14 -7.73 -10.68
C LEU A 294 -8.46 -8.73 -11.61
N ASP A 295 -9.14 -9.19 -12.67
CA ASP A 295 -8.59 -10.14 -13.64
C ASP A 295 -7.40 -9.59 -14.46
N GLN A 296 -7.25 -8.28 -14.51
CA GLN A 296 -6.20 -7.63 -15.28
C GLN A 296 -4.89 -7.47 -14.52
N PHE A 297 -4.87 -7.82 -13.21
CA PHE A 297 -3.71 -7.64 -12.35
C PHE A 297 -3.23 -8.95 -11.74
N GLU A 298 -1.96 -9.01 -11.41
CA GLU A 298 -1.47 -9.85 -10.33
C GLU A 298 -1.84 -9.16 -9.00
N ILE A 299 -2.28 -9.92 -8.01
CA ILE A 299 -2.83 -9.36 -6.78
C ILE A 299 -1.81 -9.48 -5.65
N TRP A 300 -1.55 -8.38 -4.97
CA TRP A 300 -0.93 -8.32 -3.66
C TRP A 300 -2.06 -8.10 -2.65
N TYR A 301 -2.39 -9.17 -1.94
CA TYR A 301 -3.54 -9.22 -1.04
C TYR A 301 -3.12 -8.99 0.40
N ALA A 302 -3.78 -8.08 1.11
CA ALA A 302 -3.56 -7.84 2.53
C ALA A 302 -4.69 -8.45 3.36
N ASP A 303 -4.32 -9.25 4.36
CA ASP A 303 -5.26 -9.89 5.27
C ASP A 303 -4.49 -10.44 6.47
N TYR A 304 -4.77 -9.95 7.65
CA TYR A 304 -4.05 -10.30 8.89
C TYR A 304 -4.71 -11.43 9.67
N GLU A 305 -5.59 -12.17 9.01
CA GLU A 305 -6.15 -13.41 9.52
C GLU A 305 -5.15 -14.57 9.37
N PRO A 306 -5.29 -15.67 10.14
CA PRO A 306 -4.36 -16.79 10.06
C PRO A 306 -4.25 -17.47 8.70
N VAL A 307 -5.26 -17.29 7.86
CA VAL A 307 -5.33 -17.76 6.46
C VAL A 307 -6.07 -16.73 5.62
N PRO A 308 -5.67 -16.53 4.34
CA PRO A 308 -6.31 -15.54 3.48
C PRO A 308 -7.80 -15.79 3.26
N GLN A 309 -8.62 -14.76 3.46
CA GLN A 309 -10.08 -14.85 3.39
C GLN A 309 -10.64 -14.57 1.98
N THR A 310 -9.81 -14.11 1.04
CA THR A 310 -10.27 -13.82 -0.32
C THR A 310 -10.67 -15.08 -1.10
N ASN A 311 -11.68 -14.93 -1.97
CA ASN A 311 -12.06 -15.94 -2.95
C ASN A 311 -11.29 -15.80 -4.28
N TYR A 312 -10.50 -14.76 -4.45
CA TYR A 312 -9.75 -14.48 -5.68
C TYR A 312 -8.33 -15.03 -5.58
N THR A 313 -7.74 -15.32 -6.73
CA THR A 313 -6.33 -15.69 -6.84
C THR A 313 -5.47 -14.47 -6.52
N PHE A 314 -4.49 -14.67 -5.66
CA PHE A 314 -3.46 -13.67 -5.37
C PHE A 314 -2.06 -14.29 -5.59
N THR A 315 -1.05 -13.43 -5.67
CA THR A 315 0.35 -13.83 -5.88
C THR A 315 1.18 -13.57 -4.63
N TRP A 316 0.96 -12.43 -4.00
CA TRP A 316 1.60 -12.02 -2.75
C TRP A 316 0.53 -11.83 -1.68
N TRP A 317 0.88 -12.17 -0.44
CA TRP A 317 0.01 -11.99 0.72
C TRP A 317 0.76 -11.24 1.82
N GLN A 318 0.32 -10.02 2.13
CA GLN A 318 0.74 -9.28 3.33
C GLN A 318 -0.09 -9.80 4.50
N TYR A 319 0.56 -10.54 5.41
CA TYR A 319 -0.15 -11.29 6.44
C TYR A 319 -0.04 -10.69 7.84
N THR A 320 0.78 -9.66 8.04
CA THR A 320 0.88 -8.89 9.28
C THR A 320 1.54 -7.54 9.02
N GLU A 321 1.21 -6.55 9.86
CA GLU A 321 1.84 -5.21 9.93
C GLU A 321 2.67 -5.04 11.21
N THR A 322 2.81 -6.08 12.02
CA THR A 322 3.43 -6.03 13.35
C THR A 322 4.62 -6.97 13.50
N GLY A 323 5.14 -7.49 12.39
CA GLY A 323 6.25 -8.42 12.37
C GLY A 323 7.56 -7.81 12.85
N SER A 324 8.55 -8.65 13.12
CA SER A 324 9.90 -8.26 13.52
C SER A 324 10.93 -8.85 12.58
N VAL A 325 11.79 -7.98 12.00
CA VAL A 325 12.78 -8.37 10.99
C VAL A 325 14.19 -8.00 11.47
N PRO A 326 15.14 -8.95 11.51
CA PRO A 326 16.52 -8.62 11.78
C PRO A 326 17.06 -7.55 10.80
N GLY A 327 17.69 -6.52 11.34
CA GLY A 327 18.20 -5.41 10.53
C GLY A 327 17.27 -4.20 10.44
N ILE A 328 16.01 -4.33 10.89
CA ILE A 328 15.02 -3.25 10.88
C ILE A 328 14.52 -2.99 12.30
N LYS A 329 14.22 -1.73 12.61
CA LYS A 329 13.68 -1.34 13.91
C LYS A 329 12.19 -1.06 13.79
N GLY A 330 11.43 -1.59 14.75
CA GLY A 330 9.99 -1.37 14.81
C GLY A 330 9.18 -2.50 14.21
N ALA A 331 7.90 -2.28 14.11
CA ALA A 331 6.97 -3.20 13.46
C ALA A 331 7.16 -3.18 11.95
N MET A 332 6.92 -4.32 11.31
CA MET A 332 7.14 -4.54 9.90
C MET A 332 5.99 -5.29 9.26
N ASP A 333 5.72 -4.91 8.04
CA ASP A 333 4.84 -5.64 7.14
C ASP A 333 5.56 -6.86 6.59
N LEU A 334 5.01 -8.05 6.87
CA LEU A 334 5.55 -9.31 6.39
C LEU A 334 4.69 -9.88 5.27
N ASN A 335 5.37 -10.39 4.27
CA ASN A 335 4.77 -10.82 3.03
C ASN A 335 5.16 -12.26 2.68
N LEU A 336 4.24 -12.98 2.05
CA LEU A 336 4.46 -14.29 1.49
C LEU A 336 4.20 -14.24 -0.03
N TRP A 337 5.18 -14.63 -0.82
CA TRP A 337 5.01 -14.86 -2.25
C TRP A 337 4.81 -16.34 -2.52
N ILE A 338 3.65 -16.70 -3.04
CA ILE A 338 3.32 -18.09 -3.39
C ILE A 338 3.50 -18.25 -4.90
N LYS A 339 4.65 -18.79 -5.28
CA LYS A 339 5.09 -18.94 -6.66
C LYS A 339 4.88 -20.38 -7.13
N ARG A 340 4.15 -20.55 -8.22
CA ARG A 340 3.96 -21.89 -8.79
C ARG A 340 5.28 -22.45 -9.33
N VAL A 341 5.56 -23.70 -8.98
CA VAL A 341 6.68 -24.47 -9.54
C VAL A 341 6.18 -25.14 -10.82
N ASP A 342 6.83 -24.84 -11.97
CA ASP A 342 6.49 -25.40 -13.29
C ASP A 342 7.00 -26.86 -13.47
#